data_fa3bc7d78bd26b067109a143884aa011
#
_entry.id   fa3bc7d78bd26b067109a143884aa011
#
_cell.length_a   1.000
_cell.length_b   1.000
_cell.length_c   1.000
_cell.angle_alpha   90.00
_cell.angle_beta   90.00
_cell.angle_gamma   90.00
#
_symmetry.space_group_name_H-M   'P 1'
#
loop_
_entity.id
_entity.type
_entity.pdbx_description
1 polymer ?
#
loop_
_entity_poly.entity_id
_entity_poly.type
_entity_poly.pdbx_seq_one_letter_code
_entity_poly.pdbx_strand_id
1 'polypeptide(L)'
;VRFIKGAAETIDVEQKRVGYVDAQGEKQVCIYDKLVLATGSRLALPDTPGVAEHAFDVDQIEQAMRLEAHLKSLVNQPQSQSRNTVVVAGGGFTGIETATEMPTRLRAILGEGADINVIIVDRGNKVGGSMGPQIAEKIAEASEETGVKWHLNASVVAVDENGVTLSDGQRIDARTVIWTTGVRASSLTEQIP
;
A
#
# COMPACT_ATOMS: atom_id res chain seq x y z
N VAL A 1 -10.23 28.72 14.98
CA VAL A 1 -9.16 27.77 14.56
C VAL A 1 -8.20 28.51 13.66
N ARG A 2 -6.89 28.42 13.98
CA ARG A 2 -5.82 28.96 13.14
C ARG A 2 -5.18 27.79 12.39
N PHE A 3 -5.11 27.87 11.06
CA PHE A 3 -4.38 26.93 10.22
C PHE A 3 -2.98 27.50 9.92
N ILE A 4 -1.95 26.66 10.09
CA ILE A 4 -0.56 26.98 9.76
C ILE A 4 -0.10 25.97 8.71
N LYS A 5 0.25 26.46 7.52
CA LYS A 5 0.85 25.62 6.49
C LYS A 5 2.34 25.46 6.75
N GLY A 6 2.79 24.23 7.00
CA GLY A 6 4.19 23.93 7.32
C GLY A 6 4.37 22.47 7.66
N ALA A 7 5.62 22.07 7.91
CA ALA A 7 5.99 20.72 8.31
C ALA A 7 6.54 20.73 9.74
N ALA A 8 5.92 20.01 10.67
CA ALA A 8 6.45 19.82 12.02
C ALA A 8 7.72 18.94 11.95
N GLU A 9 8.78 19.39 12.64
CA GLU A 9 10.07 18.69 12.68
C GLU A 9 10.46 18.22 14.09
N THR A 10 10.07 18.98 15.11
CA THR A 10 10.45 18.68 16.50
C THR A 10 9.29 18.86 17.47
N ILE A 11 9.28 18.03 18.51
CA ILE A 11 8.33 18.14 19.63
C ILE A 11 9.14 18.16 20.93
N ASP A 12 9.02 19.26 21.68
CA ASP A 12 9.51 19.37 23.04
C ASP A 12 8.32 19.23 23.99
N VAL A 13 8.21 18.05 24.61
CA VAL A 13 7.08 17.72 25.48
C VAL A 13 7.16 18.46 26.80
N GLU A 14 8.37 18.70 27.33
CA GLU A 14 8.59 19.41 28.61
C GLU A 14 8.24 20.88 28.50
N GLN A 15 8.69 21.54 27.43
CA GLN A 15 8.41 22.94 27.18
C GLN A 15 7.09 23.17 26.41
N LYS A 16 6.39 22.10 26.04
CA LYS A 16 5.14 22.16 25.26
C LYS A 16 5.28 22.96 23.98
N ARG A 17 6.30 22.64 23.17
CA ARG A 17 6.63 23.33 21.91
C ARG A 17 6.66 22.38 20.75
N VAL A 18 6.18 22.83 19.59
CA VAL A 18 6.35 22.18 18.30
C VAL A 18 7.17 23.08 17.41
N GLY A 19 8.36 22.65 17.01
CA GLY A 19 9.15 23.29 15.97
C GLY A 19 8.67 22.84 14.60
N TYR A 20 8.48 23.79 13.69
CA TYR A 20 8.04 23.52 12.33
C TYR A 20 8.72 24.44 11.33
N VAL A 21 8.77 24.00 10.07
CA VAL A 21 9.20 24.83 8.94
C VAL A 21 7.95 25.31 8.22
N ASP A 22 7.81 26.60 8.06
CA ASP A 22 6.66 27.23 7.39
C ASP A 22 6.73 27.11 5.86
N ALA A 23 5.73 27.65 5.17
CA ALA A 23 5.65 27.60 3.71
C ALA A 23 6.75 28.40 3.00
N GLN A 24 7.46 29.28 3.71
CA GLN A 24 8.58 30.07 3.23
C GLN A 24 9.93 29.39 3.48
N GLY A 25 9.93 28.26 4.20
CA GLY A 25 11.15 27.54 4.60
C GLY A 25 11.78 28.04 5.89
N GLU A 26 11.10 28.93 6.62
CA GLU A 26 11.60 29.51 7.86
C GLU A 26 11.22 28.65 9.08
N LYS A 27 12.16 28.49 10.01
CA LYS A 27 11.93 27.74 11.24
C LYS A 27 11.11 28.56 12.23
N GLN A 28 10.03 27.98 12.68
CA GLN A 28 9.04 28.58 13.57
C GLN A 28 8.77 27.66 14.78
N VAL A 29 8.17 28.23 15.82
CA VAL A 29 7.77 27.48 17.02
C VAL A 29 6.32 27.80 17.35
N CYS A 30 5.54 26.74 17.65
CA CYS A 30 4.19 26.83 18.19
C CYS A 30 4.18 26.29 19.62
N ILE A 31 3.59 27.05 20.55
CA ILE A 31 3.39 26.63 21.95
C ILE A 31 2.00 26.03 22.06
N TYR A 32 1.85 24.98 22.85
CA TYR A 32 0.55 24.29 23.05
C TYR A 32 0.29 23.98 24.54
N ASP A 33 -0.98 23.90 24.89
CA ASP A 33 -1.43 23.35 26.17
C ASP A 33 -1.67 21.84 26.11
N LYS A 34 -2.28 21.40 24.99
CA LYS A 34 -2.52 19.99 24.64
C LYS A 34 -2.14 19.78 23.19
N LEU A 35 -1.45 18.68 22.91
CA LEU A 35 -1.03 18.29 21.57
C LEU A 35 -1.81 17.06 21.12
N VAL A 36 -2.34 17.12 19.90
CA VAL A 36 -2.86 15.95 19.19
C VAL A 36 -1.92 15.69 18.03
N LEU A 37 -1.26 14.54 18.05
CA LEU A 37 -0.37 14.11 16.98
C LEU A 37 -1.18 13.30 15.95
N ALA A 38 -1.38 13.88 14.79
CA ALA A 38 -2.16 13.28 13.69
C ALA A 38 -1.33 13.27 12.39
N THR A 39 -0.04 12.91 12.51
CA THR A 39 0.93 12.94 11.41
C THR A 39 0.91 11.72 10.52
N GLY A 40 -0.01 10.78 10.78
CA GLY A 40 -0.19 9.57 9.99
C GLY A 40 1.02 8.63 10.05
N SER A 41 1.10 7.79 9.06
CA SER A 41 2.15 6.81 8.86
C SER A 41 2.63 6.87 7.41
N ARG A 42 3.71 6.17 7.12
CA ARG A 42 4.21 5.95 5.76
C ARG A 42 4.53 4.49 5.56
N LEU A 43 4.38 4.03 4.33
CA LEU A 43 4.85 2.71 3.95
C LEU A 43 6.38 2.68 4.12
N ALA A 44 6.86 1.75 4.94
CA ALA A 44 8.27 1.44 5.04
C ALA A 44 8.57 0.31 4.07
N LEU A 45 9.13 0.65 2.90
CA LEU A 45 9.56 -0.36 1.93
C LEU A 45 10.65 -1.22 2.59
N PRO A 46 10.51 -2.55 2.54
CA PRO A 46 11.54 -3.45 3.05
C PRO A 46 12.75 -3.47 2.11
N ASP A 47 13.88 -3.98 2.61
CA ASP A 47 15.07 -4.27 1.79
C ASP A 47 14.86 -5.50 0.86
N THR A 48 13.62 -5.78 0.50
CA THR A 48 13.30 -6.85 -0.45
C THR A 48 13.74 -6.42 -1.84
N PRO A 49 14.59 -7.21 -2.53
CA PRO A 49 15.13 -6.87 -3.84
C PRO A 49 14.03 -6.48 -4.84
N GLY A 50 14.20 -5.34 -5.49
CA GLY A 50 13.38 -4.82 -6.55
C GLY A 50 12.05 -4.20 -6.12
N VAL A 51 11.70 -4.19 -4.82
CA VAL A 51 10.46 -3.55 -4.35
C VAL A 51 10.46 -2.06 -4.61
N ALA A 52 11.56 -1.38 -4.30
CA ALA A 52 11.67 0.07 -4.48
C ALA A 52 11.56 0.50 -5.94
N GLU A 53 12.05 -0.32 -6.88
CA GLU A 53 12.11 -0.03 -8.30
C GLU A 53 10.85 -0.44 -9.05
N HIS A 54 10.24 -1.58 -8.69
CA HIS A 54 9.22 -2.25 -9.50
C HIS A 54 7.85 -2.34 -8.83
N ALA A 55 7.74 -2.13 -7.52
CA ALA A 55 6.45 -2.14 -6.85
C ALA A 55 5.80 -0.74 -6.83
N PHE A 56 4.48 -0.76 -6.74
CA PHE A 56 3.64 0.41 -6.47
C PHE A 56 3.12 0.33 -5.04
N ASP A 57 2.69 1.46 -4.50
CA ASP A 57 1.92 1.52 -3.26
C ASP A 57 0.76 2.53 -3.40
N VAL A 58 -0.12 2.55 -2.40
CA VAL A 58 -1.30 3.41 -2.36
C VAL A 58 -1.33 4.28 -1.09
N ASP A 59 -0.23 4.33 -0.35
CA ASP A 59 -0.16 5.00 0.95
C ASP A 59 -0.22 6.54 0.83
N GLN A 60 0.43 7.09 -0.20
CA GLN A 60 0.45 8.52 -0.47
C GLN A 60 -0.19 8.84 -1.81
N ILE A 61 -0.75 10.05 -1.95
CA ILE A 61 -1.47 10.47 -3.16
C ILE A 61 -0.59 10.38 -4.43
N GLU A 62 0.68 10.73 -4.30
CA GLU A 62 1.63 10.68 -5.41
C GLU A 62 1.86 9.25 -5.89
N GLN A 63 1.93 8.29 -4.97
CA GLN A 63 2.11 6.88 -5.28
C GLN A 63 0.83 6.29 -5.88
N ALA A 64 -0.33 6.64 -5.34
CA ALA A 64 -1.63 6.26 -5.92
C ALA A 64 -1.78 6.79 -7.35
N MET A 65 -1.35 8.03 -7.62
CA MET A 65 -1.33 8.62 -8.97
C MET A 65 -0.35 7.90 -9.90
N ARG A 66 0.81 7.47 -9.40
CA ARG A 66 1.78 6.67 -10.15
C ARG A 66 1.19 5.30 -10.55
N LEU A 67 0.53 4.62 -9.60
CA LEU A 67 -0.19 3.38 -9.88
C LEU A 67 -1.28 3.60 -10.93
N GLU A 68 -2.09 4.63 -10.79
CA GLU A 68 -3.15 4.97 -11.75
C GLU A 68 -2.61 5.19 -13.16
N ALA A 69 -1.52 5.95 -13.30
CA ALA A 69 -0.87 6.19 -14.58
C ALA A 69 -0.34 4.88 -15.20
N HIS A 70 0.25 4.00 -14.35
CA HIS A 70 0.71 2.69 -14.78
C HIS A 70 -0.44 1.82 -15.29
N LEU A 71 -1.53 1.69 -14.52
CA LEU A 71 -2.70 0.88 -14.91
C LEU A 71 -3.27 1.36 -16.27
N LYS A 72 -3.40 2.67 -16.47
CA LYS A 72 -3.83 3.25 -17.75
C LYS A 72 -2.87 2.94 -18.90
N SER A 73 -1.57 2.82 -18.62
CA SER A 73 -0.58 2.51 -19.64
C SER A 73 -0.64 1.06 -20.13
N LEU A 74 -1.24 0.14 -19.35
CA LEU A 74 -1.34 -1.27 -19.70
C LEU A 74 -2.07 -1.52 -21.03
N VAL A 75 -3.00 -0.65 -21.40
CA VAL A 75 -3.71 -0.75 -22.69
C VAL A 75 -2.76 -0.72 -23.89
N ASN A 76 -1.60 -0.05 -23.75
CA ASN A 76 -0.59 0.06 -24.77
C ASN A 76 0.40 -1.13 -24.82
N GLN A 77 0.31 -2.05 -23.85
CA GLN A 77 1.16 -3.23 -23.81
C GLN A 77 0.53 -4.40 -24.58
N PRO A 78 1.34 -5.31 -25.13
CA PRO A 78 0.83 -6.53 -25.77
C PRO A 78 -0.06 -7.32 -24.82
N GLN A 79 -1.14 -7.86 -25.36
CA GLN A 79 -2.06 -8.69 -24.59
C GLN A 79 -1.34 -9.95 -24.08
N SER A 80 -1.36 -10.13 -22.76
CA SER A 80 -0.75 -11.29 -22.09
C SER A 80 -1.42 -11.50 -20.72
N GLN A 81 -1.28 -12.69 -20.17
CA GLN A 81 -1.78 -12.96 -18.83
C GLN A 81 -1.04 -12.10 -17.79
N SER A 82 0.29 -11.93 -17.90
CA SER A 82 1.07 -11.10 -16.98
C SER A 82 0.64 -9.63 -17.00
N ARG A 83 0.27 -9.07 -18.17
CA ARG A 83 -0.30 -7.72 -18.27
C ARG A 83 -1.60 -7.59 -17.46
N ASN A 84 -2.43 -8.62 -17.48
CA ASN A 84 -3.73 -8.64 -16.83
C ASN A 84 -3.65 -9.17 -15.38
N THR A 85 -2.46 -9.50 -14.89
CA THR A 85 -2.23 -9.98 -13.52
C THR A 85 -1.74 -8.85 -12.62
N VAL A 86 -2.39 -8.72 -11.46
CA VAL A 86 -1.97 -7.86 -10.36
C VAL A 86 -1.62 -8.73 -9.16
N VAL A 87 -0.46 -8.52 -8.59
CA VAL A 87 -0.05 -9.11 -7.31
C VAL A 87 -0.12 -8.04 -6.23
N VAL A 88 -0.84 -8.32 -5.15
CA VAL A 88 -0.90 -7.47 -3.96
C VAL A 88 -0.13 -8.17 -2.84
N ALA A 89 0.96 -7.57 -2.40
CA ALA A 89 1.78 -8.09 -1.31
C ALA A 89 1.23 -7.61 0.04
N GLY A 90 0.53 -8.52 0.74
CA GLY A 90 -0.06 -8.31 2.05
C GLY A 90 -1.59 -8.38 2.06
N GLY A 91 -2.12 -9.22 2.96
CA GLY A 91 -3.56 -9.43 3.19
C GLY A 91 -4.10 -8.62 4.38
N GLY A 92 -3.54 -7.44 4.66
CA GLY A 92 -4.10 -6.46 5.58
C GLY A 92 -5.25 -5.68 4.96
N PHE A 93 -5.89 -4.77 5.71
CA PHE A 93 -7.03 -3.97 5.23
C PHE A 93 -6.73 -3.27 3.90
N THR A 94 -5.62 -2.54 3.82
CA THR A 94 -5.22 -1.83 2.60
C THR A 94 -5.06 -2.78 1.42
N GLY A 95 -4.44 -3.95 1.63
CA GLY A 95 -4.24 -4.93 0.57
C GLY A 95 -5.55 -5.52 0.07
N ILE A 96 -6.48 -5.84 0.97
CA ILE A 96 -7.79 -6.38 0.62
C ILE A 96 -8.61 -5.34 -0.15
N GLU A 97 -8.71 -4.11 0.36
CA GLU A 97 -9.43 -3.01 -0.30
C GLU A 97 -8.86 -2.74 -1.69
N THR A 98 -7.54 -2.66 -1.79
CA THR A 98 -6.88 -2.46 -3.09
C THR A 98 -7.15 -3.63 -4.03
N ALA A 99 -7.01 -4.87 -3.58
CA ALA A 99 -7.18 -6.05 -4.42
C ALA A 99 -8.62 -6.21 -4.93
N THR A 100 -9.62 -5.97 -4.09
CA THR A 100 -11.04 -6.12 -4.47
C THR A 100 -11.51 -5.04 -5.45
N GLU A 101 -10.86 -3.87 -5.47
CA GLU A 101 -11.12 -2.80 -6.45
C GLU A 101 -10.47 -3.07 -7.83
N MET A 102 -9.34 -3.77 -7.88
CA MET A 102 -8.57 -3.98 -9.11
C MET A 102 -9.33 -4.65 -10.24
N PRO A 103 -10.16 -5.69 -10.05
CA PRO A 103 -10.86 -6.34 -11.14
C PRO A 103 -11.77 -5.40 -11.92
N THR A 104 -12.57 -4.59 -11.22
CA THR A 104 -13.46 -3.59 -11.84
C THR A 104 -12.66 -2.52 -12.57
N ARG A 105 -11.62 -2.01 -11.92
CA ARG A 105 -10.77 -0.97 -12.48
C ARG A 105 -10.03 -1.43 -13.74
N LEU A 106 -9.48 -2.63 -13.73
CA LEU A 106 -8.79 -3.20 -14.90
C LEU A 106 -9.74 -3.52 -16.06
N ARG A 107 -10.95 -4.01 -15.80
CA ARG A 107 -11.95 -4.21 -16.85
C ARG A 107 -12.34 -2.89 -17.51
N ALA A 108 -12.50 -1.83 -16.73
CA ALA A 108 -12.76 -0.50 -17.28
C ALA A 108 -11.62 0.02 -18.18
N ILE A 109 -10.38 -0.38 -17.94
CA ILE A 109 -9.19 0.04 -18.72
C ILE A 109 -8.96 -0.89 -19.92
N LEU A 110 -9.00 -2.21 -19.68
CA LEU A 110 -8.59 -3.23 -20.65
C LEU A 110 -9.76 -3.81 -21.46
N GLY A 111 -10.99 -3.47 -21.07
CA GLY A 111 -12.25 -4.00 -21.66
C GLY A 111 -12.89 -5.08 -20.79
N GLU A 112 -14.22 -5.16 -20.84
CA GLU A 112 -15.04 -6.10 -20.05
C GLU A 112 -14.69 -7.58 -20.29
N GLY A 113 -14.20 -7.93 -21.47
CA GLY A 113 -13.78 -9.28 -21.82
C GLY A 113 -12.35 -9.63 -21.43
N ALA A 114 -11.62 -8.75 -20.75
CA ALA A 114 -10.26 -9.04 -20.33
C ALA A 114 -10.24 -10.08 -19.18
N ASP A 115 -9.40 -11.09 -19.35
CA ASP A 115 -9.16 -12.11 -18.30
C ASP A 115 -8.25 -11.52 -17.22
N ILE A 116 -8.88 -10.94 -16.20
CA ILE A 116 -8.19 -10.28 -15.09
C ILE A 116 -7.87 -11.28 -13.99
N ASN A 117 -6.64 -11.24 -13.50
CA ASN A 117 -6.17 -12.10 -12.43
C ASN A 117 -5.56 -11.23 -11.30
N VAL A 118 -6.20 -11.20 -10.14
CA VAL A 118 -5.73 -10.47 -8.96
C VAL A 118 -5.40 -11.46 -7.86
N ILE A 119 -4.18 -11.40 -7.33
CA ILE A 119 -3.68 -12.36 -6.34
C ILE A 119 -3.14 -11.59 -5.14
N ILE A 120 -3.70 -11.87 -3.96
CA ILE A 120 -3.13 -11.42 -2.69
C ILE A 120 -2.13 -12.48 -2.21
N VAL A 121 -0.89 -12.08 -1.95
CA VAL A 121 0.12 -12.93 -1.32
C VAL A 121 0.22 -12.55 0.15
N ASP A 122 -0.01 -13.51 1.04
CA ASP A 122 0.02 -13.26 2.49
C ASP A 122 0.69 -14.41 3.26
N ARG A 123 1.41 -14.04 4.33
CA ARG A 123 2.09 -14.98 5.23
C ARG A 123 1.13 -15.79 6.11
N GLY A 124 -0.06 -15.27 6.31
CA GLY A 124 -1.12 -15.92 7.06
C GLY A 124 -1.58 -17.23 6.40
N ASN A 125 -2.11 -18.12 7.19
CA ASN A 125 -2.64 -19.40 6.73
C ASN A 125 -4.14 -19.38 6.44
N LYS A 126 -4.78 -18.23 6.58
CA LYS A 126 -6.23 -18.04 6.35
C LYS A 126 -6.50 -16.66 5.78
N VAL A 127 -7.47 -16.59 4.89
CA VAL A 127 -8.03 -15.34 4.36
C VAL A 127 -8.53 -14.46 5.52
N GLY A 128 -8.03 -13.24 5.63
CA GLY A 128 -8.41 -12.30 6.69
C GLY A 128 -8.15 -12.78 8.12
N GLY A 129 -7.26 -13.76 8.30
CA GLY A 129 -7.07 -14.46 9.58
C GLY A 129 -6.67 -13.58 10.77
N SER A 130 -6.04 -12.43 10.51
CA SER A 130 -5.68 -11.45 11.54
C SER A 130 -6.86 -10.57 12.02
N MET A 131 -8.02 -10.62 11.35
CA MET A 131 -9.14 -9.70 11.56
C MET A 131 -10.30 -10.31 12.36
N GLY A 132 -10.15 -11.55 12.79
CA GLY A 132 -11.19 -12.31 13.49
C GLY A 132 -12.17 -13.03 12.56
N PRO A 133 -12.90 -14.05 13.06
CA PRO A 133 -13.59 -15.00 12.21
C PRO A 133 -14.75 -14.38 11.41
N GLN A 134 -15.50 -13.45 11.99
CA GLN A 134 -16.65 -12.82 11.32
C GLN A 134 -16.22 -11.93 10.15
N ILE A 135 -15.11 -11.18 10.32
CA ILE A 135 -14.57 -10.33 9.28
C ILE A 135 -13.89 -11.19 8.19
N ALA A 136 -13.18 -12.25 8.60
CA ALA A 136 -12.55 -13.19 7.68
C ALA A 136 -13.56 -13.85 6.73
N GLU A 137 -14.74 -14.21 7.21
CA GLU A 137 -15.83 -14.75 6.39
C GLU A 137 -16.29 -13.73 5.32
N LYS A 138 -16.49 -12.47 5.72
CA LYS A 138 -16.87 -11.41 4.78
C LYS A 138 -15.80 -11.10 3.75
N ILE A 139 -14.52 -11.18 4.13
CA ILE A 139 -13.40 -11.02 3.20
C ILE A 139 -13.37 -12.17 2.20
N ALA A 140 -13.61 -13.40 2.66
CA ALA A 140 -13.65 -14.56 1.77
C ALA A 140 -14.81 -14.45 0.76
N GLU A 141 -16.01 -14.09 1.20
CA GLU A 141 -17.17 -13.80 0.33
C GLU A 141 -16.83 -12.72 -0.71
N ALA A 142 -16.33 -11.57 -0.29
CA ALA A 142 -15.98 -10.47 -1.18
C ALA A 142 -14.86 -10.84 -2.18
N SER A 143 -13.89 -11.65 -1.74
CA SER A 143 -12.83 -12.16 -2.62
C SER A 143 -13.40 -13.09 -3.71
N GLU A 144 -14.34 -13.95 -3.34
CA GLU A 144 -15.02 -14.86 -4.28
C GLU A 144 -15.88 -14.08 -5.29
N GLU A 145 -16.67 -13.12 -4.83
CA GLU A 145 -17.52 -12.26 -5.66
C GLU A 145 -16.71 -11.43 -6.68
N THR A 146 -15.56 -10.93 -6.26
CA THR A 146 -14.68 -10.11 -7.13
C THR A 146 -13.72 -10.94 -7.98
N GLY A 147 -13.55 -12.24 -7.68
CA GLY A 147 -12.60 -13.14 -8.33
C GLY A 147 -11.15 -12.95 -7.86
N VAL A 148 -10.94 -12.33 -6.68
CA VAL A 148 -9.62 -12.18 -6.07
C VAL A 148 -9.16 -13.49 -5.47
N LYS A 149 -7.94 -13.91 -5.83
CA LYS A 149 -7.32 -15.15 -5.34
C LYS A 149 -6.36 -14.86 -4.20
N TRP A 150 -6.13 -15.86 -3.36
CA TRP A 150 -5.19 -15.80 -2.26
C TRP A 150 -4.08 -16.84 -2.42
N HIS A 151 -2.84 -16.38 -2.28
CA HIS A 151 -1.67 -17.23 -2.11
C HIS A 151 -1.20 -17.09 -0.66
N LEU A 152 -1.60 -18.03 0.17
CA LEU A 152 -1.37 -18.03 1.61
C LEU A 152 -0.07 -18.76 1.98
N ASN A 153 0.38 -18.60 3.23
CA ASN A 153 1.62 -19.19 3.78
C ASN A 153 2.89 -18.80 2.99
N ALA A 154 2.86 -17.68 2.28
CA ALA A 154 3.99 -17.22 1.50
C ALA A 154 4.18 -15.70 1.64
N SER A 155 5.39 -15.24 1.35
CA SER A 155 5.73 -13.82 1.22
C SER A 155 6.44 -13.56 -0.09
N VAL A 156 6.34 -12.33 -0.58
CA VAL A 156 7.15 -11.87 -1.72
C VAL A 156 8.58 -11.65 -1.21
N VAL A 157 9.55 -12.31 -1.85
CA VAL A 157 10.99 -12.24 -1.49
C VAL A 157 11.82 -11.51 -2.55
N ALA A 158 11.29 -11.30 -3.75
CA ALA A 158 11.89 -10.46 -4.78
C ALA A 158 10.81 -9.96 -5.75
N VAL A 159 11.04 -8.79 -6.32
CA VAL A 159 10.19 -8.18 -7.36
C VAL A 159 11.08 -7.79 -8.53
N ASP A 160 10.61 -7.97 -9.74
CA ASP A 160 11.23 -7.45 -10.95
C ASP A 160 10.17 -6.91 -11.93
N GLU A 161 10.58 -6.43 -13.08
CA GLU A 161 9.69 -5.87 -14.11
C GLU A 161 8.66 -6.86 -14.64
N ASN A 162 8.84 -8.17 -14.41
CA ASN A 162 8.01 -9.25 -14.93
C ASN A 162 7.17 -9.95 -13.86
N GLY A 163 7.33 -9.60 -12.57
CA GLY A 163 6.52 -10.19 -11.50
C GLY A 163 7.24 -10.35 -10.17
N VAL A 164 6.87 -11.39 -9.43
CA VAL A 164 7.36 -11.64 -8.08
C VAL A 164 7.86 -13.07 -7.90
N THR A 165 8.87 -13.22 -7.05
CA THR A 165 9.29 -14.52 -6.51
C THR A 165 8.82 -14.64 -5.07
N LEU A 166 8.27 -15.79 -4.72
CA LEU A 166 7.70 -16.08 -3.41
C LEU A 166 8.65 -16.90 -2.54
N SER A 167 8.44 -16.88 -1.22
CA SER A 167 9.25 -17.61 -0.24
C SER A 167 9.14 -19.13 -0.35
N ASP A 168 8.11 -19.65 -0.99
CA ASP A 168 7.94 -21.08 -1.31
C ASP A 168 8.60 -21.50 -2.63
N GLY A 169 9.33 -20.57 -3.27
CA GLY A 169 10.03 -20.78 -4.53
C GLY A 169 9.16 -20.61 -5.79
N GLN A 170 7.86 -20.34 -5.64
CA GLN A 170 7.00 -20.08 -6.78
C GLN A 170 7.26 -18.70 -7.36
N ARG A 171 6.95 -18.54 -8.66
CA ARG A 171 6.94 -17.27 -9.36
C ARG A 171 5.55 -16.94 -9.87
N ILE A 172 5.18 -15.67 -9.75
CA ILE A 172 3.95 -15.14 -10.34
C ILE A 172 4.36 -14.04 -11.33
N ASP A 173 4.08 -14.26 -12.61
CA ASP A 173 4.31 -13.26 -13.64
C ASP A 173 3.18 -12.21 -13.60
N ALA A 174 3.55 -10.94 -13.42
CA ALA A 174 2.64 -9.82 -13.31
C ALA A 174 3.32 -8.52 -13.72
N ARG A 175 2.61 -7.65 -14.43
CA ARG A 175 3.09 -6.30 -14.76
C ARG A 175 2.77 -5.28 -13.68
N THR A 176 1.93 -5.64 -12.72
CA THR A 176 1.55 -4.77 -11.62
C THR A 176 1.75 -5.48 -10.30
N VAL A 177 2.62 -4.95 -9.47
CA VAL A 177 2.88 -5.41 -8.11
C VAL A 177 2.57 -4.27 -7.16
N ILE A 178 1.65 -4.46 -6.22
CA ILE A 178 1.25 -3.45 -5.25
C ILE A 178 1.71 -3.90 -3.86
N TRP A 179 2.52 -3.08 -3.21
CA TRP A 179 3.06 -3.36 -1.89
C TRP A 179 2.23 -2.65 -0.83
N THR A 180 1.66 -3.40 0.12
CA THR A 180 0.76 -2.88 1.14
C THR A 180 1.18 -3.23 2.57
N THR A 181 2.38 -3.81 2.74
CA THR A 181 2.89 -4.22 4.05
C THR A 181 3.99 -3.29 4.56
N GLY A 182 4.11 -3.19 5.87
CA GLY A 182 5.21 -2.46 6.48
C GLY A 182 4.93 -0.97 6.69
N VAL A 183 3.84 -0.65 7.40
CA VAL A 183 3.54 0.74 7.79
C VAL A 183 4.38 1.15 8.98
N ARG A 184 5.00 2.34 8.92
CA ARG A 184 5.75 2.95 10.01
C ARG A 184 5.12 4.30 10.37
N ALA A 185 4.93 4.54 11.66
CA ALA A 185 4.50 5.84 12.16
C ALA A 185 5.51 6.95 11.82
N SER A 186 5.05 8.20 11.83
CA SER A 186 5.93 9.37 11.69
C SER A 186 7.02 9.35 12.75
N SER A 187 8.26 9.73 12.39
CA SER A 187 9.38 9.85 13.33
C SER A 187 9.13 10.85 14.47
N LEU A 188 8.16 11.75 14.31
CA LEU A 188 7.74 12.63 15.39
C LEU A 188 7.17 11.87 16.60
N THR A 189 6.65 10.65 16.41
CA THR A 189 6.19 9.80 17.52
C THR A 189 7.31 9.33 18.41
N GLU A 190 8.54 9.22 17.91
CA GLU A 190 9.73 8.82 18.66
C GLU A 190 10.21 9.91 19.65
N GLN A 191 9.71 11.14 19.48
CA GLN A 191 10.06 12.27 20.34
C GLN A 191 9.11 12.43 21.54
N ILE A 192 8.14 11.55 21.64
CA ILE A 192 7.15 11.52 22.73
C ILE A 192 7.43 10.27 23.58
N PRO A 193 7.70 10.42 24.91
CA PRO A 193 7.98 9.31 25.81
C PRO A 193 6.81 8.36 26.01
#